data_64f7cc34c15ff441b15e4a354a15e85f
#
_entry.id   64f7cc34c15ff441b15e4a354a15e85f
#
_cell.length_a   1.000
_cell.length_b   1.000
_cell.length_c   1.000
_cell.angle_alpha   90.00
_cell.angle_beta   90.00
_cell.angle_gamma   90.00
#
_symmetry.space_group_name_H-M   'P 1'
#
loop_
_entity.id
_entity.type
_entity.pdbx_description
1 polymer ?
#
loop_
_entity_poly.entity_id
_entity_poly.type
_entity_poly.pdbx_seq_one_letter_code
_entity_poly.pdbx_strand_id
1 'polypeptide(L)'
;MTAVTLSKVSKYYQMGRERVAALSDVSLSIPANQFSVLAGPSGCGKSTLLNLIGCLDKQDDGEIYLHGESVRGWSDRQMTAYRATNIGFVFQNFNLLPVLTAGENIEYPLLMGGMKPAQRRERVARLIDEVGLAGKTHAMPGELSGGQRQRVAIARALAHTPKLVLADEPTANLDSATGLQIILLMRRLQHEHQTTFVFSSHDGQLIAHADRVFALKDGQLVQETP
;
A
#
# COMPACT_ATOMS: atom_id res chain seq x y z
N MET A 1 14.02 10.73 -8.94
CA MET A 1 14.41 9.39 -8.38
C MET A 1 13.26 8.42 -8.62
N THR A 2 13.55 7.13 -8.77
CA THR A 2 12.56 6.08 -9.02
C THR A 2 12.36 5.27 -7.74
N ALA A 3 11.11 5.05 -7.33
CA ALA A 3 10.79 4.22 -6.17
C ALA A 3 10.74 2.74 -6.50
N VAL A 4 10.14 2.39 -7.66
CA VAL A 4 9.98 1.00 -8.10
C VAL A 4 10.33 0.91 -9.58
N THR A 5 11.11 -0.08 -9.96
CA THR A 5 11.36 -0.43 -11.37
C THR A 5 11.10 -1.92 -11.56
N LEU A 6 10.28 -2.26 -12.55
CA LEU A 6 10.07 -3.63 -12.99
C LEU A 6 10.63 -3.78 -14.41
N SER A 7 11.32 -4.88 -14.66
CA SER A 7 11.86 -5.24 -15.97
C SER A 7 11.45 -6.67 -16.31
N LYS A 8 10.55 -6.80 -17.28
CA LYS A 8 10.03 -8.08 -17.81
C LYS A 8 9.56 -9.04 -16.72
N VAL A 9 8.81 -8.51 -15.75
CA VAL A 9 8.34 -9.28 -14.59
C VAL A 9 7.17 -10.16 -14.99
N SER A 10 7.28 -11.46 -14.69
CA SER A 10 6.20 -12.43 -14.84
C SER A 10 5.91 -13.15 -13.54
N LYS A 11 4.65 -13.51 -13.34
CA LYS A 11 4.17 -14.28 -12.19
C LYS A 11 3.13 -15.29 -12.62
N TYR A 12 3.30 -16.53 -12.17
CA TYR A 12 2.39 -17.63 -12.46
C TYR A 12 1.87 -18.24 -11.17
N TYR A 13 0.63 -18.68 -11.18
CA TYR A 13 0.04 -19.44 -10.10
C TYR A 13 -0.40 -20.81 -10.59
N GLN A 14 -0.24 -21.83 -9.75
CA GLN A 14 -0.74 -23.16 -10.03
C GLN A 14 -2.21 -23.26 -9.60
N MET A 15 -3.12 -23.43 -10.54
CA MET A 15 -4.55 -23.64 -10.29
C MET A 15 -4.92 -25.08 -10.67
N GLY A 16 -4.86 -25.98 -9.70
CA GLY A 16 -5.03 -27.41 -9.96
C GLY A 16 -3.90 -27.95 -10.84
N ARG A 17 -4.23 -28.38 -12.08
CA ARG A 17 -3.24 -28.86 -13.06
C ARG A 17 -2.76 -27.78 -14.06
N GLU A 18 -3.39 -26.61 -14.06
CA GLU A 18 -3.09 -25.55 -14.99
C GLU A 18 -2.18 -24.51 -14.34
N ARG A 19 -1.23 -23.99 -15.13
CA ARG A 19 -0.38 -22.85 -14.77
C ARG A 19 -0.97 -21.60 -15.40
N VAL A 20 -1.49 -20.70 -14.56
CA VAL A 20 -2.15 -19.46 -14.98
C VAL A 20 -1.18 -18.29 -14.81
N ALA A 21 -0.96 -17.52 -15.87
CA ALA A 21 -0.18 -16.30 -15.81
C ALA A 21 -1.01 -15.18 -15.16
N ALA A 22 -0.59 -14.72 -14.00
CA ALA A 22 -1.19 -13.55 -13.35
C ALA A 22 -0.54 -12.25 -13.85
N LEU A 23 0.75 -12.30 -14.22
CA LEU A 23 1.49 -11.21 -14.86
C LEU A 23 2.39 -11.79 -15.95
N SER A 24 2.50 -11.09 -17.07
CA SER A 24 3.30 -11.51 -18.24
C SER A 24 4.12 -10.33 -18.76
N ASP A 25 5.44 -10.42 -18.58
CA ASP A 25 6.43 -9.50 -19.16
C ASP A 25 6.21 -8.01 -18.81
N VAL A 26 5.76 -7.73 -17.56
CA VAL A 26 5.43 -6.38 -17.10
C VAL A 26 6.71 -5.58 -16.87
N SER A 27 6.82 -4.44 -17.58
CA SER A 27 7.91 -3.47 -17.40
C SER A 27 7.32 -2.10 -17.14
N LEU A 28 7.68 -1.47 -15.99
CA LEU A 28 7.22 -0.13 -15.63
C LEU A 28 8.20 0.53 -14.64
N SER A 29 8.07 1.85 -14.50
CA SER A 29 8.89 2.65 -13.59
C SER A 29 8.01 3.62 -12.82
N ILE A 30 7.92 3.46 -11.49
CA ILE A 30 7.14 4.33 -10.60
C ILE A 30 8.08 5.36 -9.99
N PRO A 31 7.85 6.66 -10.26
CA PRO A 31 8.66 7.73 -9.66
C PRO A 31 8.47 7.81 -8.14
N ALA A 32 9.51 8.28 -7.44
CA ALA A 32 9.43 8.53 -6.01
C ALA A 32 8.59 9.77 -5.70
N ASN A 33 7.99 9.80 -4.51
CA ASN A 33 7.19 10.91 -3.98
C ASN A 33 6.00 11.28 -4.88
N GLN A 34 5.40 10.30 -5.54
CA GLN A 34 4.21 10.47 -6.38
C GLN A 34 3.06 9.59 -5.90
N PHE A 35 1.86 9.97 -6.37
CA PHE A 35 0.61 9.27 -6.15
C PHE A 35 0.29 8.49 -7.44
N SER A 36 0.65 7.21 -7.50
CA SER A 36 0.56 6.37 -8.68
C SER A 36 -0.58 5.35 -8.56
N VAL A 37 -1.31 5.09 -9.64
CA VAL A 37 -2.43 4.15 -9.67
C VAL A 37 -2.18 3.04 -10.69
N LEU A 38 -2.28 1.79 -10.25
CA LEU A 38 -2.41 0.61 -11.09
C LEU A 38 -3.90 0.44 -11.40
N ALA A 39 -4.32 0.81 -12.60
CA ALA A 39 -5.72 0.77 -13.04
C ALA A 39 -6.00 -0.46 -13.89
N GLY A 40 -7.25 -0.94 -13.87
CA GLY A 40 -7.68 -2.05 -14.71
C GLY A 40 -8.84 -2.84 -14.10
N PRO A 41 -9.48 -3.74 -14.87
CA PRO A 41 -10.59 -4.55 -14.41
C PRO A 41 -10.19 -5.50 -13.27
N SER A 42 -11.19 -6.05 -12.58
CA SER A 42 -10.94 -7.09 -11.56
C SER A 42 -10.25 -8.31 -12.22
N GLY A 43 -9.28 -8.89 -11.51
CA GLY A 43 -8.54 -10.06 -11.99
C GLY A 43 -7.41 -9.77 -12.98
N CYS A 44 -7.17 -8.53 -13.40
CA CYS A 44 -6.10 -8.22 -14.38
C CYS A 44 -4.66 -8.24 -13.81
N GLY A 45 -4.44 -8.61 -12.54
CA GLY A 45 -3.12 -8.73 -11.94
C GLY A 45 -2.68 -7.60 -11.01
N LYS A 46 -3.51 -6.58 -10.72
CA LYS A 46 -3.15 -5.43 -9.87
C LYS A 46 -2.66 -5.83 -8.48
N SER A 47 -3.44 -6.63 -7.75
CA SER A 47 -3.07 -7.09 -6.40
C SER A 47 -1.84 -8.00 -6.42
N THR A 48 -1.68 -8.82 -7.48
CA THR A 48 -0.45 -9.60 -7.69
C THR A 48 0.75 -8.67 -7.83
N LEU A 49 0.64 -7.62 -8.64
CA LEU A 49 1.72 -6.66 -8.84
C LEU A 49 2.05 -5.91 -7.54
N LEU A 50 1.03 -5.46 -6.78
CA LEU A 50 1.24 -4.87 -5.45
C LEU A 50 1.94 -5.83 -4.48
N ASN A 51 1.58 -7.12 -4.50
CA ASN A 51 2.20 -8.13 -3.64
C ASN A 51 3.69 -8.33 -3.98
N LEU A 52 4.04 -8.33 -5.26
CA LEU A 52 5.44 -8.41 -5.70
C LEU A 52 6.24 -7.17 -5.27
N ILE A 53 5.72 -5.96 -5.55
CA ILE A 53 6.33 -4.69 -5.12
C ILE A 53 6.43 -4.63 -3.60
N GLY A 54 5.42 -5.16 -2.91
CA GLY A 54 5.34 -5.23 -1.45
C GLY A 54 6.25 -6.29 -0.82
N CYS A 55 7.01 -7.04 -1.60
CA CYS A 55 7.78 -8.19 -1.12
C CYS A 55 6.94 -9.21 -0.32
N LEU A 56 5.65 -9.34 -0.61
CA LEU A 56 4.75 -10.36 -0.04
C LEU A 56 4.82 -11.66 -0.84
N ASP A 57 5.20 -11.57 -2.10
CA ASP A 57 5.40 -12.69 -3.01
C ASP A 57 6.68 -12.44 -3.84
N LYS A 58 7.13 -13.44 -4.60
CA LYS A 58 8.30 -13.39 -5.48
C LYS A 58 7.86 -13.54 -6.93
N GLN A 59 8.53 -12.79 -7.80
CA GLN A 59 8.40 -12.99 -9.25
C GLN A 59 8.98 -14.34 -9.67
N ASP A 60 8.43 -14.91 -10.73
CA ASP A 60 8.98 -16.12 -11.36
C ASP A 60 10.06 -15.77 -12.38
N ASP A 61 9.84 -14.67 -13.15
CA ASP A 61 10.79 -14.17 -14.15
C ASP A 61 10.92 -12.64 -14.05
N GLY A 62 12.00 -12.11 -14.62
CA GLY A 62 12.29 -10.68 -14.64
C GLY A 62 12.96 -10.17 -13.37
N GLU A 63 13.01 -8.84 -13.25
CA GLU A 63 13.69 -8.16 -12.14
C GLU A 63 12.85 -7.05 -11.55
N ILE A 64 12.90 -6.92 -10.23
CA ILE A 64 12.26 -5.85 -9.45
C ILE A 64 13.34 -5.11 -8.69
N TYR A 65 13.32 -3.78 -8.79
CA TYR A 65 14.18 -2.89 -8.02
C TYR A 65 13.31 -1.97 -7.16
N LEU A 66 13.61 -1.91 -5.88
CA LEU A 66 12.98 -1.01 -4.91
C LEU A 66 14.02 0.02 -4.46
N HIS A 67 13.77 1.30 -4.77
CA HIS A 67 14.72 2.39 -4.50
C HIS A 67 16.15 2.11 -5.01
N GLY A 68 16.25 1.42 -6.16
CA GLY A 68 17.52 1.05 -6.78
C GLY A 68 18.14 -0.26 -6.28
N GLU A 69 17.59 -0.89 -5.24
CA GLU A 69 18.03 -2.21 -4.75
C GLU A 69 17.27 -3.33 -5.46
N SER A 70 18.00 -4.30 -6.05
CA SER A 70 17.38 -5.50 -6.63
C SER A 70 16.88 -6.41 -5.52
N VAL A 71 15.63 -6.85 -5.63
CA VAL A 71 15.05 -7.83 -4.69
C VAL A 71 15.31 -9.28 -5.15
N ARG A 72 15.95 -9.47 -6.30
CA ARG A 72 16.23 -10.81 -6.84
C ARG A 72 17.13 -11.58 -5.89
N GLY A 73 16.74 -12.79 -5.58
CA GLY A 73 17.52 -13.67 -4.67
C GLY A 73 17.37 -13.34 -3.18
N TRP A 74 16.54 -12.36 -2.80
CA TRP A 74 16.27 -12.11 -1.40
C TRP A 74 15.60 -13.31 -0.74
N SER A 75 16.09 -13.65 0.45
CA SER A 75 15.43 -14.60 1.34
C SER A 75 14.17 -13.98 1.94
N ASP A 76 13.26 -14.81 2.44
CA ASP A 76 12.04 -14.35 3.12
C ASP A 76 12.34 -13.45 4.33
N ARG A 77 13.46 -13.71 5.01
CA ARG A 77 13.95 -12.87 6.11
C ARG A 77 14.34 -11.46 5.63
N GLN A 78 15.03 -11.35 4.49
CA GLN A 78 15.40 -10.05 3.91
C GLN A 78 14.16 -9.29 3.42
N MET A 79 13.24 -9.97 2.73
CA MET A 79 11.96 -9.38 2.31
C MET A 79 11.16 -8.88 3.52
N THR A 80 11.07 -9.65 4.59
CA THR A 80 10.36 -9.26 5.82
C THR A 80 11.02 -8.06 6.50
N ALA A 81 12.35 -8.04 6.59
CA ALA A 81 13.08 -6.91 7.16
C ALA A 81 12.89 -5.63 6.34
N TYR A 82 12.93 -5.74 5.01
CA TYR A 82 12.71 -4.60 4.11
C TYR A 82 11.29 -4.04 4.23
N ARG A 83 10.26 -4.93 4.23
CA ARG A 83 8.86 -4.52 4.45
C ARG A 83 8.68 -3.76 5.76
N ALA A 84 9.21 -4.32 6.85
CA ALA A 84 9.05 -3.75 8.19
C ALA A 84 9.59 -2.32 8.34
N THR A 85 10.53 -1.92 7.47
CA THR A 85 11.17 -0.61 7.55
C THR A 85 10.79 0.34 6.42
N ASN A 86 10.46 -0.17 5.24
CA ASN A 86 10.32 0.65 4.04
C ASN A 86 8.93 0.67 3.43
N ILE A 87 8.03 -0.28 3.80
CA ILE A 87 6.74 -0.42 3.12
C ILE A 87 5.58 -0.37 4.12
N GLY A 88 4.63 0.54 3.90
CA GLY A 88 3.34 0.57 4.57
C GLY A 88 2.26 -0.08 3.71
N PHE A 89 1.28 -0.75 4.32
CA PHE A 89 0.16 -1.37 3.62
C PHE A 89 -1.18 -0.82 4.09
N VAL A 90 -2.03 -0.49 3.11
CA VAL A 90 -3.44 -0.16 3.30
C VAL A 90 -4.28 -1.18 2.52
N PHE A 91 -5.15 -1.91 3.21
CA PHE A 91 -5.95 -2.98 2.60
C PHE A 91 -7.42 -2.58 2.46
N GLN A 92 -8.10 -3.18 1.50
CA GLN A 92 -9.52 -3.00 1.25
C GLN A 92 -10.39 -3.24 2.50
N ASN A 93 -10.09 -4.29 3.27
CA ASN A 93 -10.83 -4.67 4.48
C ASN A 93 -10.22 -4.09 5.76
N PHE A 94 -9.42 -3.00 5.65
CA PHE A 94 -8.74 -2.32 6.74
C PHE A 94 -7.69 -3.18 7.47
N ASN A 95 -7.94 -4.46 7.65
CA ASN A 95 -7.11 -5.46 8.35
C ASN A 95 -6.61 -4.95 9.72
N LEU A 96 -7.50 -4.28 10.47
CA LEU A 96 -7.22 -3.89 11.84
C LEU A 96 -7.29 -5.12 12.75
N LEU A 97 -6.42 -5.16 13.74
CA LEU A 97 -6.45 -6.16 14.79
C LEU A 97 -7.64 -5.85 15.72
N PRO A 98 -8.69 -6.71 15.76
CA PRO A 98 -9.95 -6.38 16.41
C PRO A 98 -9.86 -6.32 17.95
N VAL A 99 -8.79 -6.90 18.51
CA VAL A 99 -8.49 -6.92 19.94
C VAL A 99 -7.65 -5.74 20.42
N LEU A 100 -7.22 -4.88 19.48
CA LEU A 100 -6.42 -3.69 19.74
C LEU A 100 -7.24 -2.43 19.46
N THR A 101 -7.08 -1.40 20.28
CA THR A 101 -7.62 -0.06 20.05
C THR A 101 -7.07 0.56 18.77
N ALA A 102 -7.63 1.70 18.34
CA ALA A 102 -7.11 2.48 17.20
C ALA A 102 -5.64 2.87 17.42
N GLY A 103 -5.32 3.39 18.60
CA GLY A 103 -3.95 3.77 18.97
C GLY A 103 -2.99 2.58 18.94
N GLU A 104 -3.38 1.44 19.53
CA GLU A 104 -2.57 0.23 19.56
C GLU A 104 -2.37 -0.39 18.16
N ASN A 105 -3.38 -0.32 17.28
CA ASN A 105 -3.22 -0.71 15.88
C ASN A 105 -2.14 0.11 15.17
N ILE A 106 -2.09 1.43 15.42
CA ILE A 106 -1.07 2.33 14.85
C ILE A 106 0.29 2.09 15.54
N GLU A 107 0.31 1.80 16.83
CA GLU A 107 1.54 1.53 17.61
C GLU A 107 2.20 0.22 17.20
N TYR A 108 1.44 -0.78 16.78
CA TYR A 108 1.89 -2.14 16.57
C TYR A 108 3.15 -2.26 15.67
N PRO A 109 3.23 -1.65 14.46
CA PRO A 109 4.45 -1.71 13.66
C PRO A 109 5.66 -1.02 14.34
N LEU A 110 5.44 0.01 15.13
CA LEU A 110 6.52 0.68 15.88
C LEU A 110 7.07 -0.20 16.99
N LEU A 111 6.19 -0.95 17.67
CA LEU A 111 6.56 -1.92 18.68
C LEU A 111 7.41 -3.04 18.07
N MET A 112 7.00 -3.59 16.93
CA MET A 112 7.75 -4.62 16.20
C MET A 112 9.10 -4.10 15.70
N GLY A 113 9.19 -2.82 15.35
CA GLY A 113 10.43 -2.13 14.98
C GLY A 113 11.35 -1.79 16.15
N GLY A 114 10.98 -2.12 17.40
CA GLY A 114 11.81 -1.89 18.60
C GLY A 114 11.89 -0.41 19.05
N MET A 115 10.98 0.45 18.60
CA MET A 115 10.93 1.86 19.01
C MET A 115 10.63 1.99 20.51
N LYS A 116 11.30 2.93 21.20
CA LYS A 116 11.12 3.15 22.63
C LYS A 116 9.68 3.62 22.99
N PRO A 117 9.12 3.22 24.15
CA PRO A 117 7.72 3.51 24.49
C PRO A 117 7.32 4.99 24.44
N ALA A 118 8.19 5.90 24.88
CA ALA A 118 7.91 7.34 24.84
C ALA A 118 7.78 7.87 23.39
N GLN A 119 8.67 7.44 22.51
CA GLN A 119 8.65 7.81 21.08
C GLN A 119 7.43 7.22 20.35
N ARG A 120 7.03 5.98 20.70
CA ARG A 120 5.81 5.37 20.13
C ARG A 120 4.57 6.18 20.49
N ARG A 121 4.40 6.54 21.77
CA ARG A 121 3.25 7.35 22.24
C ARG A 121 3.17 8.69 21.52
N GLU A 122 4.29 9.39 21.38
CA GLU A 122 4.34 10.67 20.66
C GLU A 122 3.97 10.50 19.19
N ARG A 123 4.53 9.46 18.53
CA ARG A 123 4.27 9.19 17.12
C ARG A 123 2.81 8.81 16.87
N VAL A 124 2.22 7.97 17.75
CA VAL A 124 0.81 7.58 17.67
C VAL A 124 -0.11 8.79 17.85
N ALA A 125 0.15 9.64 18.86
CA ALA A 125 -0.65 10.84 19.09
C ALA A 125 -0.65 11.75 17.86
N ARG A 126 0.52 12.00 17.29
CA ARG A 126 0.65 12.81 16.06
C ARG A 126 -0.14 12.21 14.90
N LEU A 127 -0.01 10.90 14.63
CA LEU A 127 -0.71 10.24 13.53
C LEU A 127 -2.23 10.23 13.71
N ILE A 128 -2.72 10.04 14.95
CA ILE A 128 -4.16 10.14 15.27
C ILE A 128 -4.69 11.52 14.88
N ASP A 129 -3.96 12.58 15.20
CA ASP A 129 -4.34 13.95 14.83
C ASP A 129 -4.25 14.19 13.32
N GLU A 130 -3.17 13.73 12.67
CA GLU A 130 -2.97 13.84 11.22
C GLU A 130 -4.11 13.19 10.42
N VAL A 131 -4.66 12.06 10.89
CA VAL A 131 -5.79 11.41 10.21
C VAL A 131 -7.16 11.90 10.68
N GLY A 132 -7.21 12.90 11.58
CA GLY A 132 -8.45 13.51 12.06
C GLY A 132 -9.27 12.58 12.96
N LEU A 133 -8.60 11.82 13.84
CA LEU A 133 -9.22 10.91 14.81
C LEU A 133 -8.96 11.33 16.28
N ALA A 134 -8.77 12.64 16.54
CA ALA A 134 -8.66 13.17 17.89
C ALA A 134 -9.81 12.65 18.77
N GLY A 135 -9.48 12.15 19.97
CA GLY A 135 -10.43 11.55 20.90
C GLY A 135 -10.86 10.11 20.59
N LYS A 136 -10.34 9.47 19.53
CA LYS A 136 -10.64 8.07 19.16
C LYS A 136 -9.49 7.09 19.42
N THR A 137 -8.42 7.53 20.09
CA THR A 137 -7.22 6.68 20.33
C THR A 137 -7.56 5.36 21.01
N HIS A 138 -8.52 5.36 21.95
CA HIS A 138 -8.91 4.18 22.73
C HIS A 138 -10.12 3.44 22.17
N ALA A 139 -10.70 3.89 21.06
CA ALA A 139 -11.83 3.22 20.43
C ALA A 139 -11.39 1.88 19.81
N MET A 140 -12.21 0.85 19.99
CA MET A 140 -12.04 -0.45 19.34
C MET A 140 -12.48 -0.39 17.88
N PRO A 141 -11.94 -1.22 16.99
CA PRO A 141 -12.34 -1.24 15.57
C PRO A 141 -13.83 -1.39 15.33
N GLY A 142 -14.55 -2.14 16.21
CA GLY A 142 -16.00 -2.29 16.16
C GLY A 142 -16.80 -1.03 16.47
N GLU A 143 -16.19 -0.06 17.16
CA GLU A 143 -16.80 1.23 17.54
C GLU A 143 -16.55 2.34 16.51
N LEU A 144 -15.78 2.03 15.45
CA LEU A 144 -15.39 2.97 14.42
C LEU A 144 -16.22 2.75 13.13
N SER A 145 -16.59 3.85 12.46
CA SER A 145 -17.17 3.77 11.11
C SER A 145 -16.16 3.21 10.08
N GLY A 146 -16.62 2.83 8.90
CA GLY A 146 -15.75 2.37 7.81
C GLY A 146 -14.64 3.37 7.48
N GLY A 147 -15.00 4.65 7.30
CA GLY A 147 -14.04 5.71 7.04
C GLY A 147 -13.05 5.94 8.19
N GLN A 148 -13.50 5.82 9.45
CA GLN A 148 -12.62 5.90 10.61
C GLN A 148 -11.65 4.72 10.69
N ARG A 149 -12.11 3.50 10.43
CA ARG A 149 -11.24 2.32 10.33
C ARG A 149 -10.19 2.48 9.25
N GLN A 150 -10.57 3.03 8.09
CA GLN A 150 -9.61 3.30 7.01
C GLN A 150 -8.57 4.36 7.40
N ARG A 151 -8.97 5.41 8.12
CA ARG A 151 -8.03 6.41 8.67
C ARG A 151 -7.03 5.79 9.64
N VAL A 152 -7.45 4.85 10.50
CA VAL A 152 -6.54 4.07 11.37
C VAL A 152 -5.59 3.22 10.53
N ALA A 153 -6.07 2.53 9.49
CA ALA A 153 -5.23 1.72 8.61
C ALA A 153 -4.17 2.56 7.88
N ILE A 154 -4.53 3.76 7.41
CA ILE A 154 -3.60 4.71 6.79
C ILE A 154 -2.55 5.20 7.80
N ALA A 155 -2.96 5.59 9.01
CA ALA A 155 -2.04 6.00 10.07
C ALA A 155 -1.07 4.87 10.44
N ARG A 156 -1.57 3.63 10.56
CA ARG A 156 -0.74 2.44 10.80
C ARG A 156 0.29 2.22 9.68
N ALA A 157 -0.12 2.38 8.43
CA ALA A 157 0.78 2.25 7.28
C ALA A 157 1.91 3.28 7.30
N LEU A 158 1.66 4.48 7.80
CA LEU A 158 2.64 5.58 7.89
C LEU A 158 3.45 5.58 9.21
N ALA A 159 3.14 4.69 10.15
CA ALA A 159 3.69 4.75 11.51
C ALA A 159 5.23 4.74 11.53
N HIS A 160 5.85 3.83 10.81
CA HIS A 160 7.31 3.66 10.75
C HIS A 160 8.01 4.53 9.68
N THR A 161 7.33 5.58 9.16
CA THR A 161 7.86 6.48 8.12
C THR A 161 8.37 5.75 6.87
N PRO A 162 7.50 4.96 6.21
CA PRO A 162 7.90 4.17 5.06
C PRO A 162 8.23 5.05 3.86
N LYS A 163 9.11 4.56 2.97
CA LYS A 163 9.40 5.19 1.68
C LYS A 163 8.29 4.94 0.65
N LEU A 164 7.52 3.85 0.85
CA LEU A 164 6.50 3.39 -0.07
C LEU A 164 5.26 2.94 0.71
N VAL A 165 4.09 3.41 0.30
CA VAL A 165 2.79 2.92 0.77
C VAL A 165 2.07 2.24 -0.38
N LEU A 166 1.65 1.00 -0.17
CA LEU A 166 0.87 0.20 -1.10
C LEU A 166 -0.57 0.11 -0.61
N ALA A 167 -1.53 0.49 -1.45
CA ALA A 167 -2.94 0.52 -1.09
C ALA A 167 -3.76 -0.30 -2.08
N ASP A 168 -4.32 -1.42 -1.60
CA ASP A 168 -5.16 -2.29 -2.42
C ASP A 168 -6.63 -1.93 -2.23
N GLU A 169 -7.27 -1.34 -3.26
CA GLU A 169 -8.67 -0.91 -3.32
C GLU A 169 -9.11 -0.13 -2.05
N PRO A 170 -8.41 0.95 -1.65
CA PRO A 170 -8.58 1.57 -0.32
C PRO A 170 -9.94 2.25 -0.10
N THR A 171 -10.74 2.45 -1.14
CA THR A 171 -12.06 3.11 -1.09
C THR A 171 -13.23 2.15 -1.35
N ALA A 172 -12.97 0.90 -1.74
CA ALA A 172 -14.00 -0.02 -2.23
C ALA A 172 -15.13 -0.34 -1.22
N ASN A 173 -14.85 -0.25 0.09
CA ASN A 173 -15.83 -0.52 1.15
C ASN A 173 -16.41 0.76 1.78
N LEU A 174 -16.34 1.90 1.06
CA LEU A 174 -16.80 3.21 1.53
C LEU A 174 -17.82 3.78 0.55
N ASP A 175 -18.72 4.62 1.06
CA ASP A 175 -19.54 5.44 0.20
C ASP A 175 -18.71 6.49 -0.54
N SER A 176 -19.21 7.01 -1.65
CA SER A 176 -18.47 7.91 -2.54
C SER A 176 -17.95 9.18 -1.85
N ALA A 177 -18.73 9.76 -0.92
CA ALA A 177 -18.33 10.97 -0.21
C ALA A 177 -17.21 10.69 0.78
N THR A 178 -17.31 9.60 1.55
CA THR A 178 -16.26 9.13 2.45
C THR A 178 -15.02 8.71 1.65
N GLY A 179 -15.19 8.00 0.53
CA GLY A 179 -14.11 7.61 -0.37
C GLY A 179 -13.27 8.81 -0.84
N LEU A 180 -13.93 9.87 -1.32
CA LEU A 180 -13.25 11.10 -1.71
C LEU A 180 -12.46 11.74 -0.55
N GLN A 181 -13.03 11.78 0.66
CA GLN A 181 -12.32 12.30 1.83
C GLN A 181 -11.05 11.47 2.15
N ILE A 182 -11.11 10.15 1.96
CA ILE A 182 -9.95 9.27 2.16
C ILE A 182 -8.89 9.51 1.08
N ILE A 183 -9.28 9.70 -0.19
CA ILE A 183 -8.34 10.03 -1.27
C ILE A 183 -7.62 11.34 -0.97
N LEU A 184 -8.37 12.39 -0.63
CA LEU A 184 -7.80 13.70 -0.30
C LEU A 184 -6.88 13.64 0.93
N LEU A 185 -7.25 12.86 1.96
CA LEU A 185 -6.40 12.61 3.11
C LEU A 185 -5.07 11.96 2.71
N MET A 186 -5.13 10.86 1.92
CA MET A 186 -3.92 10.17 1.47
C MET A 186 -3.04 11.07 0.60
N ARG A 187 -3.65 11.92 -0.25
CA ARG A 187 -2.91 12.89 -1.07
C ARG A 187 -2.18 13.92 -0.20
N ARG A 188 -2.85 14.47 0.81
CA ARG A 188 -2.23 15.39 1.77
C ARG A 188 -1.07 14.73 2.52
N LEU A 189 -1.29 13.52 3.07
CA LEU A 189 -0.25 12.79 3.80
C LEU A 189 0.93 12.40 2.91
N GLN A 190 0.68 12.07 1.63
CA GLN A 190 1.74 11.82 0.65
C GLN A 190 2.67 13.04 0.50
N HIS A 191 2.10 14.25 0.40
CA HIS A 191 2.88 15.49 0.34
C HIS A 191 3.62 15.80 1.65
N GLU A 192 2.94 15.66 2.80
CA GLU A 192 3.50 15.98 4.12
C GLU A 192 4.66 15.03 4.50
N HIS A 193 4.51 13.73 4.22
CA HIS A 193 5.51 12.72 4.54
C HIS A 193 6.53 12.47 3.41
N GLN A 194 6.38 13.09 2.23
CA GLN A 194 7.23 12.87 1.06
C GLN A 194 7.37 11.38 0.73
N THR A 195 6.28 10.63 0.86
CA THR A 195 6.22 9.17 0.67
C THR A 195 5.61 8.86 -0.70
N THR A 196 6.07 7.79 -1.35
CA THR A 196 5.46 7.29 -2.59
C THR A 196 4.22 6.49 -2.25
N PHE A 197 3.09 6.76 -2.93
CA PHE A 197 1.89 5.93 -2.82
C PHE A 197 1.63 5.21 -4.14
N VAL A 198 1.36 3.91 -4.05
CA VAL A 198 0.94 3.08 -5.19
C VAL A 198 -0.37 2.39 -4.84
N PHE A 199 -1.37 2.64 -5.65
CA PHE A 199 -2.73 2.11 -5.46
C PHE A 199 -3.04 1.05 -6.50
N SER A 200 -3.76 0.02 -6.13
CA SER A 200 -4.58 -0.74 -7.07
C SER A 200 -6.00 -0.20 -6.99
N SER A 201 -6.59 0.19 -8.11
CA SER A 201 -7.99 0.60 -8.12
C SER A 201 -8.60 0.61 -9.52
N HIS A 202 -9.93 0.52 -9.56
CA HIS A 202 -10.76 0.83 -10.72
C HIS A 202 -11.65 2.07 -10.48
N ASP A 203 -11.49 2.75 -9.34
CA ASP A 203 -12.24 3.94 -8.94
C ASP A 203 -11.77 5.17 -9.75
N GLY A 204 -12.69 5.73 -10.54
CA GLY A 204 -12.43 6.91 -11.37
C GLY A 204 -12.03 8.16 -10.55
N GLN A 205 -12.52 8.31 -9.31
CA GLN A 205 -12.14 9.42 -8.44
C GLN A 205 -10.67 9.31 -8.02
N LEU A 206 -10.21 8.10 -7.66
CA LEU A 206 -8.83 7.88 -7.28
C LEU A 206 -7.89 8.06 -8.49
N ILE A 207 -8.29 7.55 -9.66
CA ILE A 207 -7.55 7.72 -10.92
C ILE A 207 -7.42 9.21 -11.28
N ALA A 208 -8.47 10.01 -11.10
CA ALA A 208 -8.45 11.45 -11.39
C ALA A 208 -7.51 12.26 -10.48
N HIS A 209 -7.12 11.72 -9.32
CA HIS A 209 -6.18 12.34 -8.39
C HIS A 209 -4.75 11.82 -8.53
N ALA A 210 -4.48 10.90 -9.47
CA ALA A 210 -3.16 10.31 -9.67
C ALA A 210 -2.21 11.26 -10.41
N ASP A 211 -0.92 11.19 -10.05
CA ASP A 211 0.17 11.81 -10.85
C ASP A 211 0.58 10.89 -12.01
N ARG A 212 0.35 9.58 -11.86
CA ARG A 212 0.66 8.55 -12.86
C ARG A 212 -0.37 7.43 -12.81
N VAL A 213 -0.78 6.99 -13.98
CA VAL A 213 -1.70 5.84 -14.12
C VAL A 213 -1.06 4.78 -15.00
N PHE A 214 -0.99 3.56 -14.49
CA PHE A 214 -0.50 2.37 -15.17
C PHE A 214 -1.68 1.44 -15.43
N ALA A 215 -2.16 1.37 -16.67
CA ALA A 215 -3.30 0.54 -17.04
C ALA A 215 -2.85 -0.90 -17.31
N LEU A 216 -3.41 -1.83 -16.53
CA LEU A 216 -3.19 -3.27 -16.69
C LEU A 216 -4.41 -3.93 -17.33
N LYS A 217 -4.15 -4.88 -18.24
CA LYS A 217 -5.15 -5.76 -18.83
C LYS A 217 -4.53 -7.14 -19.01
N ASP A 218 -5.24 -8.19 -18.58
CA ASP A 218 -4.85 -9.60 -18.75
C ASP A 218 -3.38 -9.88 -18.35
N GLY A 219 -2.93 -9.32 -17.23
CA GLY A 219 -1.58 -9.50 -16.69
C GLY A 219 -0.49 -8.68 -17.38
N GLN A 220 -0.83 -7.76 -18.28
CA GLN A 220 0.12 -6.94 -19.03
C GLN A 220 -0.11 -5.45 -18.81
N LEU A 221 0.95 -4.65 -18.89
CA LEU A 221 0.85 -3.20 -18.96
C LEU A 221 0.45 -2.79 -20.38
N VAL A 222 -0.69 -2.12 -20.52
CA VAL A 222 -1.21 -1.69 -21.83
C VAL A 222 -1.07 -0.19 -22.08
N GLN A 223 -0.99 0.61 -21.01
CA GLN A 223 -0.86 2.06 -21.13
C GLN A 223 -0.23 2.66 -19.87
N GLU A 224 0.59 3.68 -20.05
CA GLU A 224 1.07 4.59 -19.00
C GLU A 224 0.67 6.01 -19.37
N THR A 225 0.06 6.73 -18.40
CA THR A 225 -0.30 8.15 -18.58
C THR A 225 0.21 8.97 -17.40
N PRO A 226 0.63 10.23 -17.67
CA PRO A 226 0.92 11.21 -16.64
C PRO A 226 -0.32 11.51 -15.81
#